data_2015807ee611dd5b5a3176d14bf42929
#
_entry.id   2015807ee611dd5b5a3176d14bf42929
#
_cell.length_a   1.000
_cell.length_b   1.000
_cell.length_c   1.000
_cell.angle_alpha   90.00
_cell.angle_beta   90.00
_cell.angle_gamma   90.00
#
_symmetry.space_group_name_H-M   'P 1'
#
loop_
_entity.id
_entity.type
_entity.pdbx_description
1 polymer ?
#
loop_
_entity_poly.entity_id
_entity_poly.type
_entity_poly.pdbx_seq_one_letter_code
_entity_poly.pdbx_strand_id
1 'polypeptide(L)'
;MKKLYSLPFIFVVLLLSSCVSLKDAEITKYEDISSYKYIIVNSTDTLNSSVGATVYGGGYYSIGKSVNPKDLISGYLIKKGFVILPEKDDEVLSDTLIVNYGESGRRYVYLGMGYTTEVTIQFIAAQTNKIVCVTTAEGIGDTEADDIKEAITRALDAIFK
;
A
#
# COMPACT_ATOMS: atom_id res chain seq x y z
N MET A 1 -35.87 36.81 20.33
CA MET A 1 -35.43 36.43 19.00
C MET A 1 -33.92 36.16 18.96
N LYS A 2 -33.37 35.14 19.69
CA LYS A 2 -31.92 34.88 19.80
C LYS A 2 -31.52 33.41 19.54
N LYS A 3 -32.36 32.59 18.90
CA LYS A 3 -32.10 31.13 18.73
C LYS A 3 -31.87 30.66 17.29
N LEU A 4 -31.69 31.56 16.31
CA LEU A 4 -31.65 31.12 14.89
C LEU A 4 -30.23 31.07 14.29
N TYR A 5 -29.18 31.44 15.04
CA TYR A 5 -27.79 31.50 14.52
C TYR A 5 -26.98 30.19 14.80
N SER A 6 -27.48 29.31 15.63
CA SER A 6 -26.75 28.05 15.95
C SER A 6 -26.95 26.93 14.89
N LEU A 7 -28.04 26.97 14.13
CA LEU A 7 -28.35 25.95 13.12
C LEU A 7 -27.36 25.90 11.95
N PRO A 8 -26.96 27.04 11.32
CA PRO A 8 -25.97 27.02 10.24
C PRO A 8 -24.58 26.63 10.72
N PHE A 9 -24.20 26.93 11.96
CA PHE A 9 -22.91 26.55 12.53
C PHE A 9 -22.79 25.04 12.75
N ILE A 10 -23.85 24.37 13.20
CA ILE A 10 -23.89 22.89 13.33
C ILE A 10 -23.81 22.22 11.97
N PHE A 11 -24.45 22.79 10.95
CA PHE A 11 -24.39 22.24 9.58
C PHE A 11 -22.99 22.37 8.98
N VAL A 12 -22.26 23.45 9.24
CA VAL A 12 -20.86 23.63 8.79
C VAL A 12 -19.92 22.64 9.49
N VAL A 13 -20.10 22.36 10.78
CA VAL A 13 -19.29 21.39 11.53
C VAL A 13 -19.51 19.96 11.04
N LEU A 14 -20.72 19.61 10.63
CA LEU A 14 -21.05 18.29 10.05
C LEU A 14 -20.43 18.08 8.65
N LEU A 15 -20.18 19.14 7.89
CA LEU A 15 -19.52 19.05 6.59
C LEU A 15 -18.00 18.85 6.69
N LEU A 16 -17.39 19.17 7.82
CA LEU A 16 -15.94 19.03 8.06
C LEU A 16 -15.53 17.62 8.48
N SER A 17 -16.46 16.72 8.76
CA SER A 17 -16.17 15.34 9.19
C SER A 17 -16.11 14.33 8.03
N SER A 18 -15.89 14.77 6.80
CA SER A 18 -15.66 13.89 5.66
C SER A 18 -14.25 13.30 5.70
N CYS A 19 -13.98 12.45 6.69
CA CYS A 19 -12.80 11.58 6.65
C CYS A 19 -12.94 10.61 5.49
N VAL A 20 -11.95 10.57 4.59
CA VAL A 20 -11.88 9.50 3.59
C VAL A 20 -11.66 8.19 4.32
N SER A 21 -12.61 7.29 4.18
CA SER A 21 -12.45 5.91 4.66
C SER A 21 -11.80 5.09 3.56
N LEU A 22 -10.62 4.54 3.88
CA LEU A 22 -10.00 3.49 3.06
C LEU A 22 -10.78 2.19 3.27
N LYS A 23 -10.92 1.40 2.20
CA LYS A 23 -11.48 0.05 2.32
C LYS A 23 -10.59 -0.82 3.21
N ASP A 24 -11.20 -1.76 3.92
CA ASP A 24 -10.44 -2.76 4.65
C ASP A 24 -9.57 -3.57 3.68
N ALA A 25 -8.41 -4.02 4.17
CA ALA A 25 -7.55 -4.89 3.36
C ALA A 25 -8.24 -6.25 3.18
N GLU A 26 -8.27 -6.72 1.95
CA GLU A 26 -8.82 -8.02 1.56
C GLU A 26 -7.71 -9.07 1.53
N ILE A 27 -7.97 -10.25 2.12
CA ILE A 27 -7.03 -11.37 2.14
C ILE A 27 -7.73 -12.63 1.70
N THR A 28 -7.06 -13.37 0.81
CA THR A 28 -7.42 -14.75 0.47
C THR A 28 -6.23 -15.65 0.76
N LYS A 29 -6.35 -16.53 1.76
CA LYS A 29 -5.32 -17.51 2.14
C LYS A 29 -5.73 -18.89 1.66
N TYR A 30 -4.84 -19.56 0.94
CA TYR A 30 -5.00 -20.96 0.49
C TYR A 30 -4.15 -21.91 1.32
N GLU A 31 -2.97 -21.41 1.78
CA GLU A 31 -2.02 -22.17 2.60
C GLU A 31 -1.44 -21.24 3.68
N ASP A 32 -0.78 -21.81 4.69
CA ASP A 32 -0.12 -21.03 5.75
C ASP A 32 1.24 -20.54 5.27
N ILE A 33 1.42 -19.22 5.22
CA ILE A 33 2.67 -18.56 4.86
C ILE A 33 3.80 -18.89 5.86
N SER A 34 3.47 -19.16 7.13
CA SER A 34 4.46 -19.43 8.18
C SER A 34 5.22 -20.75 7.97
N SER A 35 4.73 -21.62 7.08
CA SER A 35 5.43 -22.85 6.71
C SER A 35 6.66 -22.62 5.81
N TYR A 36 6.79 -21.43 5.26
CA TYR A 36 7.90 -21.04 4.39
C TYR A 36 8.92 -20.20 5.14
N LYS A 37 10.19 -20.31 4.76
CA LYS A 37 11.30 -19.61 5.39
C LYS A 37 11.96 -18.58 4.46
N TYR A 38 11.99 -18.87 3.19
CA TYR A 38 12.69 -18.07 2.18
C TYR A 38 11.73 -17.34 1.29
N ILE A 39 12.13 -16.15 0.83
CA ILE A 39 11.30 -15.31 -0.04
C ILE A 39 12.14 -14.72 -1.15
N ILE A 40 11.60 -14.76 -2.36
CA ILE A 40 12.10 -14.01 -3.52
C ILE A 40 11.08 -12.93 -3.82
N VAL A 41 11.47 -11.67 -3.72
CA VAL A 41 10.61 -10.55 -4.14
C VAL A 41 10.99 -10.18 -5.57
N ASN A 42 10.04 -10.28 -6.49
CA ASN A 42 10.27 -9.94 -7.89
C ASN A 42 10.60 -8.45 -8.02
N SER A 43 11.43 -8.14 -9.03
CA SER A 43 11.84 -6.76 -9.31
C SER A 43 10.65 -5.88 -9.64
N THR A 44 10.67 -4.66 -9.12
CA THR A 44 9.71 -3.60 -9.40
C THR A 44 10.47 -2.34 -9.78
N ASP A 45 9.85 -1.49 -10.59
CA ASP A 45 10.43 -0.18 -10.90
C ASP A 45 10.35 0.75 -9.69
N THR A 46 11.33 1.64 -9.58
CA THR A 46 11.28 2.72 -8.59
C THR A 46 10.34 3.80 -9.09
N LEU A 47 9.33 4.08 -8.28
CA LEU A 47 8.34 5.11 -8.56
C LEU A 47 8.78 6.44 -7.96
N ASN A 48 8.81 7.48 -8.78
CA ASN A 48 9.14 8.84 -8.36
C ASN A 48 7.89 9.71 -8.53
N SER A 49 7.46 10.32 -7.44
CA SER A 49 6.34 11.24 -7.43
C SER A 49 6.73 12.57 -6.83
N SER A 50 6.11 13.66 -7.30
CA SER A 50 6.34 15.00 -6.76
C SER A 50 5.03 15.76 -6.67
N VAL A 51 4.85 16.46 -5.57
CA VAL A 51 3.78 17.45 -5.39
C VAL A 51 4.43 18.83 -5.33
N GLY A 52 3.94 19.75 -6.15
CA GLY A 52 4.42 21.12 -6.20
C GLY A 52 3.32 22.13 -5.95
N ALA A 53 3.65 23.21 -5.26
CA ALA A 53 2.78 24.36 -5.07
C ALA A 53 3.52 25.66 -5.40
N THR A 54 2.82 26.58 -6.03
CA THR A 54 3.31 27.96 -6.20
C THR A 54 3.11 28.74 -4.92
N VAL A 55 4.19 29.33 -4.41
CA VAL A 55 4.13 30.20 -3.23
C VAL A 55 3.85 31.63 -3.67
N TYR A 56 3.05 32.35 -2.88
CA TYR A 56 2.79 33.76 -3.10
C TYR A 56 4.12 34.54 -3.09
N GLY A 57 4.47 35.14 -4.23
CA GLY A 57 5.78 35.79 -4.43
C GLY A 57 6.64 35.17 -5.54
N GLY A 58 6.13 34.21 -6.30
CA GLY A 58 6.78 33.67 -7.52
C GLY A 58 7.76 32.51 -7.28
N GLY A 59 7.81 31.96 -6.06
CA GLY A 59 8.58 30.73 -5.77
C GLY A 59 7.78 29.48 -6.10
N TYR A 60 8.46 28.45 -6.66
CA TYR A 60 7.93 27.10 -6.82
C TYR A 60 8.58 26.18 -5.79
N TYR A 61 7.77 25.54 -4.97
CA TYR A 61 8.24 24.55 -4.01
C TYR A 61 7.71 23.18 -4.44
N SER A 62 8.59 22.21 -4.63
CA SER A 62 8.22 20.83 -4.93
C SER A 62 8.80 19.87 -3.89
N ILE A 63 7.99 18.95 -3.40
CA ILE A 63 8.43 17.82 -2.59
C ILE A 63 8.41 16.60 -3.49
N GLY A 64 9.60 16.05 -3.77
CA GLY A 64 9.75 14.78 -4.48
C GLY A 64 9.89 13.65 -3.49
N LYS A 65 9.19 12.54 -3.72
CA LYS A 65 9.34 11.28 -2.98
C LYS A 65 9.50 10.14 -3.96
N SER A 66 10.28 9.14 -3.58
CA SER A 66 10.46 7.92 -4.36
C SER A 66 10.17 6.71 -3.50
N VAL A 67 9.67 5.66 -4.12
CA VAL A 67 9.39 4.37 -3.48
C VAL A 67 9.78 3.24 -4.43
N ASN A 68 10.46 2.23 -3.90
CA ASN A 68 10.65 0.96 -4.57
C ASN A 68 9.83 -0.10 -3.83
N PRO A 69 8.74 -0.62 -4.42
CA PRO A 69 7.90 -1.61 -3.78
C PRO A 69 8.65 -2.86 -3.34
N LYS A 70 9.62 -3.33 -4.15
CA LYS A 70 10.48 -4.48 -3.78
C LYS A 70 11.22 -4.24 -2.46
N ASP A 71 11.82 -3.07 -2.29
CA ASP A 71 12.61 -2.76 -1.08
C ASP A 71 11.71 -2.64 0.15
N LEU A 72 10.52 -2.05 0.00
CA LEU A 72 9.53 -1.97 1.07
C LEU A 72 9.06 -3.36 1.50
N ILE A 73 8.64 -4.19 0.56
CA ILE A 73 8.16 -5.55 0.81
C ILE A 73 9.27 -6.39 1.46
N SER A 74 10.48 -6.35 0.89
CA SER A 74 11.63 -7.08 1.42
C SER A 74 11.95 -6.65 2.85
N GLY A 75 12.04 -5.34 3.11
CA GLY A 75 12.30 -4.80 4.43
C GLY A 75 11.24 -5.15 5.47
N TYR A 76 9.96 -5.22 5.06
CA TYR A 76 8.87 -5.66 5.92
C TYR A 76 9.01 -7.15 6.26
N LEU A 77 9.23 -8.01 5.26
CA LEU A 77 9.29 -9.45 5.42
C LEU A 77 10.53 -9.91 6.22
N ILE A 78 11.67 -9.22 6.07
CA ILE A 78 12.86 -9.43 6.93
C ILE A 78 12.50 -9.20 8.40
N LYS A 79 11.75 -8.15 8.74
CA LYS A 79 11.30 -7.89 10.12
C LYS A 79 10.35 -8.96 10.67
N LYS A 80 9.67 -9.70 9.79
CA LYS A 80 8.82 -10.85 10.15
C LYS A 80 9.60 -12.17 10.24
N GLY A 81 10.93 -12.15 9.98
CA GLY A 81 11.82 -13.31 10.16
C GLY A 81 12.09 -14.12 8.89
N PHE A 82 11.62 -13.66 7.73
CA PHE A 82 11.93 -14.32 6.47
C PHE A 82 13.34 -14.00 5.97
N VAL A 83 13.93 -14.94 5.24
CA VAL A 83 15.22 -14.78 4.56
C VAL A 83 14.97 -14.43 3.10
N ILE A 84 15.49 -13.29 2.66
CA ILE A 84 15.33 -12.86 1.26
C ILE A 84 16.43 -13.49 0.41
N LEU A 85 16.02 -14.21 -0.64
CA LEU A 85 16.93 -14.76 -1.65
C LEU A 85 16.96 -13.84 -2.88
N PRO A 86 18.13 -13.67 -3.53
CA PRO A 86 18.23 -12.87 -4.74
C PRO A 86 17.61 -13.56 -5.97
N GLU A 87 17.65 -14.90 -5.98
CA GLU A 87 17.17 -15.77 -7.05
C GLU A 87 16.73 -17.14 -6.51
N LYS A 88 16.17 -17.96 -7.39
CA LYS A 88 15.76 -19.33 -7.03
C LYS A 88 16.97 -20.18 -6.68
N ASP A 89 16.83 -20.95 -5.60
CA ASP A 89 17.77 -21.93 -5.13
C ASP A 89 17.05 -23.27 -5.00
N ASP A 90 17.48 -24.26 -5.77
CA ASP A 90 16.82 -25.55 -5.86
C ASP A 90 16.89 -26.34 -4.54
N GLU A 91 17.89 -26.08 -3.68
CA GLU A 91 18.05 -26.76 -2.39
C GLU A 91 16.96 -26.37 -1.38
N VAL A 92 16.40 -25.15 -1.49
CA VAL A 92 15.40 -24.62 -0.58
C VAL A 92 14.07 -24.26 -1.25
N LEU A 93 13.87 -24.72 -2.48
CA LEU A 93 12.73 -24.35 -3.31
C LEU A 93 11.38 -24.72 -2.69
N SER A 94 11.30 -25.83 -1.92
CA SER A 94 10.10 -26.25 -1.19
C SER A 94 9.67 -25.27 -0.11
N ASP A 95 10.62 -24.56 0.48
CA ASP A 95 10.42 -23.65 1.60
C ASP A 95 10.48 -22.18 1.14
N THR A 96 10.40 -21.95 -0.18
CA THR A 96 10.54 -20.63 -0.79
C THR A 96 9.22 -20.12 -1.35
N LEU A 97 8.88 -18.88 -1.04
CA LEU A 97 7.81 -18.12 -1.68
C LEU A 97 8.38 -17.10 -2.69
N ILE A 98 7.66 -16.94 -3.79
CA ILE A 98 7.85 -15.83 -4.73
C ILE A 98 6.78 -14.78 -4.41
N VAL A 99 7.18 -13.53 -4.25
CA VAL A 99 6.26 -12.42 -3.98
C VAL A 99 6.20 -11.53 -5.20
N ASN A 100 4.97 -11.37 -5.71
CA ASN A 100 4.62 -10.44 -6.79
C ASN A 100 3.89 -9.23 -6.20
N TYR A 101 4.15 -8.08 -6.77
CA TYR A 101 3.47 -6.81 -6.52
C TYR A 101 2.84 -6.30 -7.80
N GLY A 102 1.67 -5.71 -7.68
CA GLY A 102 1.01 -4.99 -8.76
C GLY A 102 0.07 -3.92 -8.22
N GLU A 103 -0.02 -2.80 -8.92
CA GLU A 103 -1.07 -1.82 -8.71
C GLU A 103 -2.34 -2.34 -9.38
N SER A 104 -3.42 -2.51 -8.61
CA SER A 104 -4.66 -3.14 -9.06
C SER A 104 -5.76 -2.14 -9.38
N GLY A 105 -5.64 -0.89 -8.90
CA GLY A 105 -6.65 0.11 -9.19
C GLY A 105 -6.42 1.45 -8.52
N ARG A 106 -7.30 2.40 -8.88
CA ARG A 106 -7.39 3.73 -8.26
C ARG A 106 -8.86 4.08 -8.05
N ARG A 107 -9.16 4.69 -6.91
CA ARG A 107 -10.49 5.18 -6.60
C ARG A 107 -10.44 6.66 -6.27
N TYR A 108 -11.27 7.46 -6.94
CA TYR A 108 -11.40 8.88 -6.64
C TYR A 108 -12.08 9.09 -5.29
N VAL A 109 -11.55 10.02 -4.53
CA VAL A 109 -12.03 10.44 -3.21
C VAL A 109 -12.17 11.96 -3.17
N TYR A 110 -12.70 12.51 -2.08
CA TYR A 110 -12.90 13.97 -1.93
C TYR A 110 -13.64 14.62 -3.12
N LEU A 111 -14.72 14.02 -3.59
CA LEU A 111 -15.48 14.52 -4.74
C LEU A 111 -14.63 14.69 -6.01
N GLY A 112 -13.60 13.84 -6.20
CA GLY A 112 -12.71 13.87 -7.35
C GLY A 112 -11.47 14.75 -7.21
N MET A 113 -11.22 15.32 -6.02
CA MET A 113 -10.03 16.13 -5.74
C MET A 113 -8.81 15.31 -5.30
N GLY A 114 -8.94 13.99 -5.15
CA GLY A 114 -7.86 13.07 -4.80
C GLY A 114 -8.20 11.64 -5.23
N TYR A 115 -7.26 10.73 -5.06
CA TYR A 115 -7.47 9.31 -5.33
C TYR A 115 -6.74 8.45 -4.29
N THR A 116 -7.17 7.19 -4.15
CA THR A 116 -6.46 6.13 -3.47
C THR A 116 -5.78 5.25 -4.50
N THR A 117 -4.61 4.71 -4.19
CA THR A 117 -3.96 3.67 -4.99
C THR A 117 -4.20 2.33 -4.33
N GLU A 118 -4.68 1.36 -5.10
CA GLU A 118 -4.88 -0.01 -4.65
C GLU A 118 -3.72 -0.88 -5.13
N VAL A 119 -3.17 -1.70 -4.22
CA VAL A 119 -2.11 -2.65 -4.54
C VAL A 119 -2.56 -4.07 -4.22
N THR A 120 -2.07 -5.01 -5.03
CA THR A 120 -2.23 -6.44 -4.80
C THR A 120 -0.85 -7.08 -4.63
N ILE A 121 -0.68 -7.86 -3.55
CA ILE A 121 0.52 -8.65 -3.29
C ILE A 121 0.13 -10.12 -3.31
N GLN A 122 0.88 -10.92 -4.08
CA GLN A 122 0.65 -12.35 -4.23
C GLN A 122 1.87 -13.11 -3.71
N PHE A 123 1.61 -14.12 -2.89
CA PHE A 123 2.61 -15.07 -2.42
C PHE A 123 2.39 -16.39 -3.14
N ILE A 124 3.42 -16.88 -3.81
CA ILE A 124 3.37 -18.04 -4.70
C ILE A 124 4.43 -19.04 -4.23
N ALA A 125 4.05 -20.32 -4.02
CA ALA A 125 5.01 -21.37 -3.71
C ALA A 125 5.96 -21.59 -4.89
N ALA A 126 7.27 -21.42 -4.67
CA ALA A 126 8.27 -21.45 -5.73
C ALA A 126 8.37 -22.81 -6.41
N GLN A 127 8.16 -23.89 -5.65
CA GLN A 127 8.20 -25.26 -6.16
C GLN A 127 7.02 -25.62 -7.06
N THR A 128 5.80 -25.19 -6.69
CA THR A 128 4.56 -25.63 -7.36
C THR A 128 3.94 -24.59 -8.26
N ASN A 129 4.41 -23.33 -8.17
CA ASN A 129 3.83 -22.14 -8.79
C ASN A 129 2.35 -21.90 -8.41
N LYS A 130 1.90 -22.44 -7.27
CA LYS A 130 0.56 -22.21 -6.77
C LYS A 130 0.51 -20.97 -5.89
N ILE A 131 -0.59 -20.25 -5.98
CA ILE A 131 -0.84 -19.11 -5.09
C ILE A 131 -1.11 -19.64 -3.69
N VAL A 132 -0.36 -19.12 -2.72
CA VAL A 132 -0.48 -19.41 -1.28
C VAL A 132 -1.35 -18.39 -0.60
N CYS A 133 -1.16 -17.13 -0.93
CA CYS A 133 -1.94 -16.02 -0.37
C CYS A 133 -1.98 -14.85 -1.34
N VAL A 134 -3.09 -14.14 -1.34
CA VAL A 134 -3.26 -12.85 -2.03
C VAL A 134 -3.79 -11.85 -1.04
N THR A 135 -3.26 -10.65 -1.06
CA THR A 135 -3.78 -9.52 -0.28
C THR A 135 -3.89 -8.29 -1.15
N THR A 136 -4.95 -7.51 -0.92
CA THR A 136 -5.20 -6.25 -1.62
C THR A 136 -5.54 -5.17 -0.60
N ALA A 137 -4.97 -3.99 -0.74
CA ALA A 137 -5.27 -2.85 0.12
C ALA A 137 -5.15 -1.53 -0.61
N GLU A 138 -5.91 -0.54 -0.16
CA GLU A 138 -5.80 0.85 -0.61
C GLU A 138 -4.84 1.63 0.28
N GLY A 139 -4.16 2.61 -0.30
CA GLY A 139 -3.39 3.63 0.41
C GLY A 139 -3.73 5.03 -0.08
N ILE A 140 -3.53 6.01 0.77
CA ILE A 140 -3.70 7.42 0.49
C ILE A 140 -2.61 8.22 1.21
N GLY A 141 -2.02 9.19 0.55
CA GLY A 141 -0.98 10.04 1.11
C GLY A 141 -0.88 11.37 0.36
N ASP A 142 0.20 12.08 0.60
CA ASP A 142 0.45 13.38 -0.02
C ASP A 142 0.97 13.22 -1.46
N THR A 143 1.58 12.09 -1.77
CA THR A 143 2.14 11.75 -3.08
C THR A 143 1.80 10.31 -3.44
N GLU A 144 1.85 9.96 -4.73
CA GLU A 144 1.67 8.58 -5.20
C GLU A 144 2.63 7.58 -4.51
N ALA A 145 3.86 8.00 -4.21
CA ALA A 145 4.81 7.18 -3.46
C ALA A 145 4.32 6.90 -2.02
N ASP A 146 3.65 7.86 -1.39
CA ASP A 146 3.07 7.67 -0.05
C ASP A 146 1.85 6.75 -0.12
N ASP A 147 0.98 6.91 -1.14
CA ASP A 147 -0.18 6.03 -1.36
C ASP A 147 0.26 4.57 -1.46
N ILE A 148 1.26 4.30 -2.31
CA ILE A 148 1.79 2.96 -2.54
C ILE A 148 2.43 2.39 -1.26
N LYS A 149 3.21 3.20 -0.54
CA LYS A 149 3.83 2.78 0.72
C LYS A 149 2.79 2.41 1.77
N GLU A 150 1.73 3.19 1.90
CA GLU A 150 0.64 2.90 2.82
C GLU A 150 -0.12 1.65 2.40
N ALA A 151 -0.47 1.51 1.11
CA ALA A 151 -1.17 0.35 0.59
C ALA A 151 -0.39 -0.95 0.81
N ILE A 152 0.93 -0.97 0.51
CA ILE A 152 1.81 -2.12 0.76
C ILE A 152 1.83 -2.46 2.26
N THR A 153 1.99 -1.45 3.12
CA THR A 153 2.05 -1.67 4.57
C THR A 153 0.76 -2.28 5.08
N ARG A 154 -0.39 -1.75 4.70
CA ARG A 154 -1.71 -2.26 5.08
C ARG A 154 -1.97 -3.67 4.56
N ALA A 155 -1.58 -3.95 3.31
CA ALA A 155 -1.70 -5.28 2.71
C ALA A 155 -0.89 -6.31 3.49
N LEU A 156 0.36 -6.00 3.85
CA LEU A 156 1.23 -6.90 4.61
C LEU A 156 0.79 -7.01 6.08
N ASP A 157 0.40 -5.92 6.73
CA ASP A 157 -0.11 -5.94 8.11
C ASP A 157 -1.34 -6.84 8.24
N ALA A 158 -2.19 -6.88 7.22
CA ALA A 158 -3.37 -7.72 7.22
C ALA A 158 -3.04 -9.22 7.23
N ILE A 159 -1.91 -9.63 6.62
CA ILE A 159 -1.46 -11.03 6.58
C ILE A 159 -0.86 -11.46 7.93
N PHE A 160 -0.06 -10.59 8.55
CA PHE A 160 0.81 -10.90 9.69
C PHE A 160 0.31 -10.35 11.03
N LYS A 161 -0.99 -10.07 11.12
CA LYS A 161 -1.67 -9.71 12.37
C LYS A 161 -1.80 -10.87 13.34
#